data_52255ad6773752fe19d6e7d87533b318
#
_entry.id   52255ad6773752fe19d6e7d87533b318
#
_cell.length_a   1.000
_cell.length_b   1.000
_cell.length_c   1.000
_cell.angle_alpha   90.00
_cell.angle_beta   90.00
_cell.angle_gamma   90.00
#
_symmetry.space_group_name_H-M   'P 1'
#
loop_
_entity.id
_entity.type
_entity.pdbx_description
1 polymer ?
#
loop_
_entity_poly.entity_id
_entity_poly.type
_entity_poly.pdbx_seq_one_letter_code
_entity_poly.pdbx_strand_id
1 'polypeptide(L)'
;MQCLKDISYIERDGQTLALDLYLPDDAPPSGLMLFAHGGGFVKGDRTGPPAEKLAGKLTDLGVAMASVSYRLNTEDTDLPVPIRRQVYAYRRRAKDCGIALQHNLMGPRFEAARQDVGAAFQFLQSTQSPQDFSALTIGLIGISAGGMVGLSLAFPDENLPKFEKPACVIALGAALQNPWALTKNAPPCLMLHSCEDRIVPTENCELLGPLIAQTKAPIDIQICARKGHNAPVHALFEGDAPDGTPYWQMALDLMRQVGVLNPSPAGA
;
A
#
# COMPACT_ATOMS: atom_id res chain seq x y z
N MET A 1 14.06 -9.50 16.23
CA MET A 1 12.73 -8.90 15.90
C MET A 1 11.75 -9.23 17.00
N GLN A 2 11.20 -8.22 17.66
CA GLN A 2 10.08 -8.34 18.59
C GLN A 2 8.76 -8.26 17.82
N CYS A 3 7.72 -8.97 18.27
CA CYS A 3 6.40 -8.91 17.65
C CYS A 3 5.32 -8.72 18.72
N LEU A 4 4.61 -7.59 18.65
CA LEU A 4 3.41 -7.31 19.44
C LEU A 4 2.19 -7.62 18.57
N LYS A 5 1.39 -8.59 18.97
CA LYS A 5 0.25 -9.07 18.18
C LYS A 5 -1.08 -8.53 18.69
N ASP A 6 -2.09 -8.56 17.80
CA ASP A 6 -3.48 -8.28 18.10
C ASP A 6 -3.73 -6.91 18.74
N ILE A 7 -2.96 -5.89 18.33
CA ILE A 7 -3.15 -4.51 18.79
C ILE A 7 -4.39 -3.95 18.11
N SER A 8 -5.47 -3.78 18.89
CA SER A 8 -6.72 -3.18 18.38
C SER A 8 -6.49 -1.72 18.04
N TYR A 9 -6.84 -1.29 16.83
CA TYR A 9 -6.67 0.08 16.39
C TYR A 9 -8.00 0.81 16.11
N ILE A 10 -9.07 0.07 15.83
CA ILE A 10 -10.41 0.64 15.63
C ILE A 10 -11.49 -0.44 15.76
N GLU A 11 -12.70 -0.02 16.20
CA GLU A 11 -13.91 -0.82 16.09
C GLU A 11 -14.82 -0.26 14.98
N ARG A 12 -15.29 -1.13 14.10
CA ARG A 12 -16.23 -0.78 13.04
C ARG A 12 -17.24 -1.89 12.83
N ASP A 13 -18.52 -1.53 12.78
CA ASP A 13 -19.63 -2.44 12.47
C ASP A 13 -19.61 -3.71 13.35
N GLY A 14 -19.25 -3.56 14.63
CA GLY A 14 -19.12 -4.68 15.57
C GLY A 14 -17.88 -5.56 15.38
N GLN A 15 -16.96 -5.17 14.50
CA GLN A 15 -15.66 -5.82 14.30
C GLN A 15 -14.54 -4.99 14.93
N THR A 16 -13.72 -5.64 15.76
CA THR A 16 -12.44 -5.08 16.20
C THR A 16 -11.38 -5.37 15.15
N LEU A 17 -10.83 -4.31 14.55
CA LEU A 17 -9.72 -4.44 13.61
C LEU A 17 -8.41 -4.24 14.36
N ALA A 18 -7.44 -5.11 14.05
CA ALA A 18 -6.16 -5.15 14.74
C ALA A 18 -4.98 -5.08 13.76
N LEU A 19 -3.83 -4.75 14.30
CA LEU A 19 -2.54 -4.82 13.63
C LEU A 19 -1.54 -5.63 14.47
N ASP A 20 -0.54 -6.19 13.80
CA ASP A 20 0.64 -6.78 14.42
C ASP A 20 1.84 -5.85 14.17
N LEU A 21 2.56 -5.54 15.24
CA LEU A 21 3.70 -4.61 15.19
C LEU A 21 5.01 -5.38 15.37
N TYR A 22 5.87 -5.26 14.38
CA TYR A 22 7.20 -5.86 14.34
C TYR A 22 8.24 -4.77 14.55
N LEU A 23 9.09 -4.96 15.56
CA LEU A 23 10.10 -3.99 15.98
C LEU A 23 11.51 -4.57 15.88
N PRO A 24 12.51 -3.79 15.49
CA PRO A 24 13.91 -4.21 15.60
C PRO A 24 14.30 -4.45 17.07
N ASP A 25 15.24 -5.40 17.31
CA ASP A 25 15.64 -5.78 18.67
C ASP A 25 16.56 -4.75 19.35
N ASP A 26 17.49 -4.19 18.59
CA ASP A 26 18.70 -3.57 19.17
C ASP A 26 18.64 -2.05 19.28
N ALA A 27 17.68 -1.39 18.64
CA ALA A 27 17.57 0.07 18.65
C ALA A 27 16.14 0.54 18.33
N PRO A 28 15.77 1.77 18.71
CA PRO A 28 14.56 2.39 18.22
C PRO A 28 14.52 2.41 16.68
N PRO A 29 13.35 2.16 16.07
CA PRO A 29 13.25 2.12 14.61
C PRO A 29 13.53 3.49 13.98
N SER A 30 14.16 3.49 12.82
CA SER A 30 14.42 4.70 12.02
C SER A 30 13.17 5.24 11.32
N GLY A 31 12.20 4.38 11.07
CA GLY A 31 10.91 4.67 10.43
C GLY A 31 10.00 3.47 10.53
N LEU A 32 8.83 3.56 9.92
CA LEU A 32 7.83 2.51 9.94
C LEU A 32 7.26 2.26 8.55
N MET A 33 7.06 0.99 8.19
CA MET A 33 6.29 0.59 7.02
C MET A 33 4.97 -0.04 7.45
N LEU A 34 3.85 0.53 7.02
CA LEU A 34 2.55 -0.10 7.16
C LEU A 34 2.39 -1.12 6.04
N PHE A 35 2.09 -2.36 6.37
CA PHE A 35 1.83 -3.43 5.40
C PHE A 35 0.33 -3.71 5.29
N ALA A 36 -0.21 -3.62 4.06
CA ALA A 36 -1.58 -3.99 3.73
C ALA A 36 -1.60 -5.22 2.82
N HIS A 37 -2.27 -6.29 3.28
CA HIS A 37 -2.30 -7.57 2.58
C HIS A 37 -3.13 -7.55 1.29
N GLY A 38 -2.96 -8.57 0.44
CA GLY A 38 -3.78 -8.82 -0.74
C GLY A 38 -5.05 -9.61 -0.41
N GLY A 39 -5.75 -10.07 -1.47
CA GLY A 39 -6.92 -10.95 -1.33
C GLY A 39 -8.22 -10.37 -1.88
N GLY A 40 -8.16 -9.31 -2.70
CA GLY A 40 -9.32 -8.75 -3.43
C GLY A 40 -10.40 -8.18 -2.53
N PHE A 41 -10.08 -7.81 -1.30
CA PHE A 41 -11.02 -7.32 -0.28
C PHE A 41 -12.06 -8.37 0.17
N VAL A 42 -11.84 -9.63 -0.14
CA VAL A 42 -12.74 -10.75 0.25
C VAL A 42 -12.06 -11.76 1.17
N LYS A 43 -10.76 -11.81 1.14
CA LYS A 43 -9.92 -12.72 1.93
C LYS A 43 -8.55 -12.09 2.18
N GLY A 44 -7.73 -12.76 2.94
CA GLY A 44 -6.40 -12.31 3.31
C GLY A 44 -6.32 -12.04 4.80
N ASP A 45 -5.11 -11.89 5.27
CA ASP A 45 -4.82 -11.71 6.68
C ASP A 45 -3.54 -10.88 6.84
N ARG A 46 -3.40 -10.20 7.98
CA ARG A 46 -2.19 -9.48 8.37
C ARG A 46 -1.02 -10.40 8.71
N THR A 47 -1.30 -11.68 8.90
CA THR A 47 -0.30 -12.72 9.22
C THR A 47 0.15 -13.47 7.96
N GLY A 48 1.10 -14.38 8.11
CA GLY A 48 1.52 -15.29 7.06
C GLY A 48 2.79 -14.88 6.31
N PRO A 49 3.24 -15.74 5.37
CA PRO A 49 4.60 -15.67 4.82
C PRO A 49 5.00 -14.34 4.19
N PRO A 50 4.14 -13.62 3.43
CA PRO A 50 4.54 -12.32 2.89
C PRO A 50 4.79 -11.27 3.97
N ALA A 51 3.94 -11.20 5.00
CA ALA A 51 4.10 -10.28 6.12
C ALA A 51 5.34 -10.62 6.94
N GLU A 52 5.54 -11.89 7.29
CA GLU A 52 6.68 -12.35 8.08
C GLU A 52 8.02 -12.12 7.36
N LYS A 53 8.08 -12.41 6.06
CA LYS A 53 9.29 -12.17 5.24
C LYS A 53 9.64 -10.69 5.16
N LEU A 54 8.63 -9.83 4.96
CA LEU A 54 8.80 -8.37 4.94
C LEU A 54 9.24 -7.86 6.31
N ALA A 55 8.58 -8.30 7.37
CA ALA A 55 8.90 -7.91 8.75
C ALA A 55 10.34 -8.21 9.09
N GLY A 56 10.81 -9.45 8.82
CA GLY A 56 12.20 -9.82 9.05
C GLY A 56 13.18 -8.91 8.31
N LYS A 57 12.98 -8.73 7.00
CA LYS A 57 13.86 -7.88 6.20
C LYS A 57 13.87 -6.41 6.63
N LEU A 58 12.74 -5.86 7.03
CA LEU A 58 12.65 -4.46 7.45
C LEU A 58 13.27 -4.25 8.84
N THR A 59 12.98 -5.15 9.78
CA THR A 59 13.53 -5.05 11.14
C THR A 59 15.04 -5.29 11.18
N ASP A 60 15.59 -6.15 10.32
CA ASP A 60 17.05 -6.32 10.13
C ASP A 60 17.73 -5.02 9.65
N LEU A 61 16.97 -4.12 9.01
CA LEU A 61 17.42 -2.81 8.57
C LEU A 61 17.10 -1.68 9.56
N GLY A 62 16.55 -2.01 10.73
CA GLY A 62 16.15 -1.03 11.73
C GLY A 62 14.85 -0.28 11.42
N VAL A 63 14.00 -0.81 10.54
CA VAL A 63 12.69 -0.25 10.21
C VAL A 63 11.60 -1.08 10.87
N ALA A 64 10.67 -0.45 11.59
CA ALA A 64 9.49 -1.14 12.12
C ALA A 64 8.49 -1.49 11.01
N MET A 65 7.66 -2.51 11.23
CA MET A 65 6.53 -2.81 10.35
C MET A 65 5.25 -3.00 11.15
N ALA A 66 4.16 -2.37 10.71
CA ALA A 66 2.80 -2.64 11.19
C ALA A 66 2.02 -3.37 10.11
N SER A 67 1.66 -4.62 10.34
CA SER A 67 0.80 -5.40 9.45
C SER A 67 -0.65 -5.29 9.88
N VAL A 68 -1.54 -4.79 8.99
CA VAL A 68 -2.90 -4.42 9.37
C VAL A 68 -3.96 -5.35 8.80
N SER A 69 -4.98 -5.67 9.61
CA SER A 69 -6.26 -6.15 9.12
C SER A 69 -7.10 -4.98 8.64
N TYR A 70 -8.01 -5.23 7.72
CA TYR A 70 -9.04 -4.29 7.28
C TYR A 70 -10.32 -5.07 6.98
N ARG A 71 -11.49 -4.41 6.96
CA ARG A 71 -12.78 -5.07 6.69
C ARG A 71 -12.76 -5.79 5.36
N LEU A 72 -13.23 -7.03 5.39
CA LEU A 72 -13.40 -7.88 4.22
C LEU A 72 -14.89 -8.06 3.93
N ASN A 73 -15.21 -8.32 2.66
CA ASN A 73 -16.58 -8.60 2.20
C ASN A 73 -17.61 -7.50 2.50
N THR A 74 -17.18 -6.25 2.71
CA THR A 74 -18.08 -5.12 2.91
C THR A 74 -19.05 -4.99 1.74
N GLU A 75 -20.34 -4.89 2.04
CA GLU A 75 -21.42 -4.74 1.07
C GLU A 75 -21.85 -3.26 0.94
N ASP A 76 -22.68 -2.97 -0.06
CA ASP A 76 -23.19 -1.63 -0.29
C ASP A 76 -23.94 -1.07 0.92
N THR A 77 -24.66 -1.92 1.66
CA THR A 77 -25.47 -1.56 2.82
C THR A 77 -24.64 -1.17 4.04
N ASP A 78 -23.39 -1.62 4.11
CA ASP A 78 -22.49 -1.37 5.24
C ASP A 78 -21.88 0.05 5.22
N LEU A 79 -21.99 0.73 4.08
CA LEU A 79 -21.52 2.11 3.95
C LEU A 79 -22.67 3.11 4.07
N PRO A 80 -22.46 4.27 4.73
CA PRO A 80 -23.44 5.36 4.73
C PRO A 80 -23.83 5.80 3.32
N VAL A 81 -25.11 6.16 3.12
CA VAL A 81 -25.65 6.54 1.79
C VAL A 81 -24.81 7.58 1.05
N PRO A 82 -24.29 8.66 1.69
CA PRO A 82 -23.44 9.61 0.99
C PRO A 82 -22.16 8.97 0.44
N ILE A 83 -21.50 8.14 1.24
CA ILE A 83 -20.28 7.44 0.84
C ILE A 83 -20.54 6.47 -0.32
N ARG A 84 -21.64 5.70 -0.26
CA ARG A 84 -22.05 4.82 -1.38
C ARG A 84 -22.16 5.58 -2.71
N ARG A 85 -22.82 6.74 -2.69
CA ARG A 85 -22.97 7.57 -3.91
C ARG A 85 -21.61 8.02 -4.45
N GLN A 86 -20.70 8.42 -3.58
CA GLN A 86 -19.33 8.82 -3.95
C GLN A 86 -18.55 7.63 -4.55
N VAL A 87 -18.62 6.47 -3.91
CA VAL A 87 -17.97 5.23 -4.39
C VAL A 87 -18.49 4.81 -5.76
N TYR A 88 -19.80 4.95 -6.02
CA TYR A 88 -20.35 4.65 -7.35
C TYR A 88 -19.90 5.64 -8.41
N ALA A 89 -19.85 6.93 -8.08
CA ALA A 89 -19.33 7.96 -8.99
C ALA A 89 -17.84 7.73 -9.29
N TYR A 90 -17.04 7.44 -8.27
CA TYR A 90 -15.63 7.08 -8.38
C TYR A 90 -15.42 5.88 -9.32
N ARG A 91 -16.14 4.78 -9.09
CA ARG A 91 -16.06 3.58 -9.93
C ARG A 91 -16.46 3.84 -11.38
N ARG A 92 -17.50 4.65 -11.62
CA ARG A 92 -17.88 5.04 -12.98
C ARG A 92 -16.75 5.79 -13.65
N ARG A 93 -16.20 6.82 -12.97
CA ARG A 93 -15.09 7.63 -13.47
C ARG A 93 -13.85 6.77 -13.77
N ALA A 94 -13.52 5.79 -12.91
CA ALA A 94 -12.41 4.86 -13.15
C ALA A 94 -12.60 4.09 -14.45
N LYS A 95 -13.79 3.55 -14.69
CA LYS A 95 -14.14 2.86 -15.95
C LYS A 95 -14.07 3.79 -17.16
N ASP A 96 -14.59 5.00 -17.04
CA ASP A 96 -14.55 6.00 -18.11
C ASP A 96 -13.11 6.41 -18.47
N CYS A 97 -12.19 6.34 -17.50
CA CYS A 97 -10.75 6.50 -17.72
C CYS A 97 -10.04 5.26 -18.27
N GLY A 98 -10.74 4.16 -18.52
CA GLY A 98 -10.17 2.94 -19.09
C GLY A 98 -9.58 1.95 -18.07
N ILE A 99 -9.80 2.14 -16.76
CA ILE A 99 -9.31 1.21 -15.74
C ILE A 99 -9.98 -0.16 -15.90
N ALA A 100 -9.15 -1.17 -16.19
CA ALA A 100 -9.55 -2.55 -16.44
C ALA A 100 -9.48 -3.38 -15.15
N LEU A 101 -10.44 -3.18 -14.25
CA LEU A 101 -10.56 -3.94 -13.00
C LEU A 101 -11.93 -4.58 -12.87
N GLN A 102 -11.95 -5.73 -12.19
CA GLN A 102 -13.20 -6.38 -11.82
C GLN A 102 -14.02 -5.46 -10.88
N HIS A 103 -15.35 -5.56 -11.01
CA HIS A 103 -16.29 -4.70 -10.30
C HIS A 103 -16.13 -4.72 -8.76
N ASN A 104 -15.79 -5.87 -8.19
CA ASN A 104 -15.58 -6.05 -6.76
C ASN A 104 -14.31 -5.40 -6.21
N LEU A 105 -13.36 -5.05 -7.08
CA LEU A 105 -12.13 -4.37 -6.70
C LEU A 105 -12.28 -2.84 -6.63
N MET A 106 -13.40 -2.29 -7.10
CA MET A 106 -13.66 -0.85 -7.20
C MET A 106 -15.03 -0.51 -6.59
N GLY A 107 -15.24 -0.75 -5.33
CA GLY A 107 -16.56 -0.58 -4.73
C GLY A 107 -16.51 -0.41 -3.22
N PRO A 108 -17.59 -0.76 -2.51
CA PRO A 108 -17.67 -0.65 -1.06
C PRO A 108 -16.54 -1.35 -0.32
N ARG A 109 -16.12 -2.53 -0.80
CA ARG A 109 -15.00 -3.29 -0.22
C ARG A 109 -13.67 -2.52 -0.27
N PHE A 110 -13.39 -1.89 -1.41
CA PHE A 110 -12.22 -1.04 -1.56
C PHE A 110 -12.27 0.17 -0.63
N GLU A 111 -13.41 0.87 -0.58
CA GLU A 111 -13.56 2.07 0.25
C GLU A 111 -13.49 1.73 1.75
N ALA A 112 -14.12 0.63 2.18
CA ALA A 112 -14.01 0.17 3.56
C ALA A 112 -12.56 -0.13 3.95
N ALA A 113 -11.84 -0.91 3.13
CA ALA A 113 -10.43 -1.21 3.37
C ALA A 113 -9.57 0.07 3.37
N ARG A 114 -9.85 1.03 2.49
CA ARG A 114 -9.15 2.31 2.43
C ARG A 114 -9.36 3.14 3.71
N GLN A 115 -10.59 3.17 4.22
CA GLN A 115 -10.89 3.84 5.49
C GLN A 115 -10.19 3.18 6.68
N ASP A 116 -10.13 1.85 6.69
CA ASP A 116 -9.54 1.09 7.79
C ASP A 116 -8.02 1.21 7.80
N VAL A 117 -7.36 1.10 6.64
CA VAL A 117 -5.92 1.32 6.52
C VAL A 117 -5.55 2.77 6.84
N GLY A 118 -6.37 3.75 6.41
CA GLY A 118 -6.20 5.15 6.79
C GLY A 118 -6.33 5.38 8.29
N ALA A 119 -7.27 4.69 8.95
CA ALA A 119 -7.43 4.75 10.40
C ALA A 119 -6.24 4.09 11.14
N ALA A 120 -5.72 2.98 10.64
CA ALA A 120 -4.51 2.35 11.20
C ALA A 120 -3.31 3.29 11.11
N PHE A 121 -3.17 4.02 10.00
CA PHE A 121 -2.13 5.03 9.84
C PHE A 121 -2.24 6.13 10.92
N GLN A 122 -3.44 6.68 11.14
CA GLN A 122 -3.69 7.67 12.17
C GLN A 122 -3.46 7.13 13.59
N PHE A 123 -3.88 5.88 13.85
CA PHE A 123 -3.63 5.21 15.13
C PHE A 123 -2.14 5.11 15.44
N LEU A 124 -1.31 4.71 14.48
CA LEU A 124 0.14 4.58 14.67
C LEU A 124 0.81 5.92 15.01
N GLN A 125 0.27 7.04 14.56
CA GLN A 125 0.77 8.38 14.88
C GLN A 125 0.16 8.96 16.16
N SER A 126 -0.80 8.28 16.78
CA SER A 126 -1.48 8.73 17.97
C SER A 126 -0.80 8.24 19.25
N THR A 127 -1.12 8.88 20.39
CA THR A 127 -0.70 8.43 21.71
C THR A 127 -1.35 7.12 22.16
N GLN A 128 -2.29 6.56 21.40
CA GLN A 128 -2.94 5.27 21.67
C GLN A 128 -2.10 4.09 21.16
N SER A 129 -1.13 4.34 20.29
CA SER A 129 -0.18 3.33 19.86
C SER A 129 0.68 2.87 21.04
N PRO A 130 0.96 1.55 21.18
CA PRO A 130 1.81 1.03 22.25
C PRO A 130 3.26 1.50 22.16
N GLN A 131 3.65 2.03 21.02
CA GLN A 131 4.95 2.63 20.74
C GLN A 131 4.73 4.02 20.15
N ASP A 132 5.52 4.99 20.58
CA ASP A 132 5.46 6.34 20.01
C ASP A 132 6.12 6.39 18.64
N PHE A 133 5.31 6.52 17.60
CA PHE A 133 5.73 6.70 16.22
C PHE A 133 5.44 8.11 15.68
N SER A 134 5.02 9.05 16.55
CA SER A 134 4.61 10.40 16.13
C SER A 134 5.71 11.19 15.41
N ALA A 135 6.96 10.91 15.75
CA ALA A 135 8.15 11.54 15.12
C ALA A 135 8.69 10.74 13.92
N LEU A 136 8.16 9.55 13.63
CA LEU A 136 8.70 8.70 12.57
C LEU A 136 8.02 8.96 11.24
N THR A 137 8.80 8.83 10.18
CA THR A 137 8.27 8.78 8.82
C THR A 137 7.62 7.42 8.56
N ILE A 138 6.36 7.41 8.09
CA ILE A 138 5.59 6.20 7.83
C ILE A 138 5.35 6.04 6.33
N GLY A 139 5.88 4.96 5.75
CA GLY A 139 5.59 4.51 4.39
C GLY A 139 4.51 3.42 4.36
N LEU A 140 4.10 3.01 3.17
CA LEU A 140 3.17 1.90 2.98
C LEU A 140 3.69 0.93 1.93
N ILE A 141 3.62 -0.36 2.23
CA ILE A 141 3.81 -1.44 1.27
C ILE A 141 2.52 -2.27 1.19
N GLY A 142 2.02 -2.51 -0.01
CA GLY A 142 0.77 -3.24 -0.20
C GLY A 142 0.82 -4.23 -1.35
N ILE A 143 0.15 -5.37 -1.16
CA ILE A 143 0.02 -6.41 -2.18
C ILE A 143 -1.39 -6.34 -2.78
N SER A 144 -1.52 -6.29 -4.11
CA SER A 144 -2.81 -6.36 -4.82
C SER A 144 -3.82 -5.35 -4.24
N ALA A 145 -4.89 -5.81 -3.60
CA ALA A 145 -5.89 -4.99 -2.91
C ALA A 145 -5.24 -3.97 -1.93
N GLY A 146 -4.29 -4.41 -1.10
CA GLY A 146 -3.56 -3.52 -0.20
C GLY A 146 -2.72 -2.46 -0.92
N GLY A 147 -2.12 -2.82 -2.07
CA GLY A 147 -1.41 -1.88 -2.93
C GLY A 147 -2.34 -0.84 -3.57
N MET A 148 -3.55 -1.25 -3.98
CA MET A 148 -4.58 -0.31 -4.49
C MET A 148 -4.97 0.71 -3.41
N VAL A 149 -5.13 0.26 -2.16
CA VAL A 149 -5.38 1.15 -1.02
C VAL A 149 -4.24 2.13 -0.83
N GLY A 150 -2.99 1.65 -0.80
CA GLY A 150 -1.82 2.52 -0.64
C GLY A 150 -1.73 3.60 -1.72
N LEU A 151 -1.90 3.23 -2.98
CA LEU A 151 -1.93 4.19 -4.10
C LEU A 151 -3.07 5.21 -3.96
N SER A 152 -4.26 4.78 -3.51
CA SER A 152 -5.38 5.69 -3.28
C SER A 152 -5.17 6.65 -2.11
N LEU A 153 -4.39 6.26 -1.10
CA LEU A 153 -3.99 7.16 -0.01
C LEU A 153 -2.94 8.18 -0.48
N ALA A 154 -2.01 7.77 -1.35
CA ALA A 154 -1.04 8.68 -1.96
C ALA A 154 -1.68 9.69 -2.93
N PHE A 155 -2.68 9.24 -3.70
CA PHE A 155 -3.43 10.01 -4.70
C PHE A 155 -4.91 10.07 -4.32
N PRO A 156 -5.30 10.81 -3.25
CA PRO A 156 -6.68 10.82 -2.77
C PRO A 156 -7.63 11.46 -3.77
N ASP A 157 -8.79 10.85 -3.96
CA ASP A 157 -9.92 11.46 -4.67
C ASP A 157 -10.53 12.60 -3.83
N GLU A 158 -10.90 13.69 -4.47
CA GLU A 158 -11.45 14.87 -3.79
C GLU A 158 -12.82 14.62 -3.12
N ASN A 159 -13.56 13.64 -3.61
CA ASN A 159 -14.91 13.31 -3.18
C ASN A 159 -14.97 12.16 -2.15
N LEU A 160 -13.86 11.46 -1.91
CA LEU A 160 -13.77 10.42 -0.89
C LEU A 160 -13.19 10.97 0.43
N PRO A 161 -13.48 10.33 1.57
CA PRO A 161 -12.87 10.70 2.86
C PRO A 161 -11.35 10.79 2.75
N LYS A 162 -10.75 11.84 3.31
CA LYS A 162 -9.31 12.07 3.25
C LYS A 162 -8.64 11.52 4.50
N PHE A 163 -7.46 10.97 4.30
CA PHE A 163 -6.56 10.50 5.34
C PHE A 163 -5.18 11.12 5.12
N GLU A 164 -4.32 11.01 6.10
CA GLU A 164 -2.92 11.37 5.93
C GLU A 164 -2.27 10.47 4.87
N LYS A 165 -1.35 11.08 4.12
CA LYS A 165 -0.65 10.36 3.06
C LYS A 165 0.54 9.60 3.64
N PRO A 166 0.78 8.37 3.19
CA PRO A 166 2.07 7.73 3.47
C PRO A 166 3.21 8.53 2.83
N ALA A 167 4.39 8.50 3.43
CA ALA A 167 5.56 9.19 2.89
C ALA A 167 6.03 8.59 1.55
N CYS A 168 5.84 7.29 1.36
CA CYS A 168 5.99 6.58 0.09
C CYS A 168 5.04 5.40 0.01
N VAL A 169 4.84 4.87 -1.21
CA VAL A 169 4.07 3.65 -1.45
C VAL A 169 4.87 2.67 -2.30
N ILE A 170 4.94 1.40 -1.85
CA ILE A 170 5.43 0.28 -2.65
C ILE A 170 4.22 -0.62 -2.95
N ALA A 171 3.77 -0.65 -4.19
CA ALA A 171 2.57 -1.35 -4.62
C ALA A 171 2.92 -2.56 -5.49
N LEU A 172 2.60 -3.75 -5.02
CA LEU A 172 2.93 -5.02 -5.66
C LEU A 172 1.70 -5.64 -6.30
N GLY A 173 1.67 -5.76 -7.64
CA GLY A 173 0.55 -6.33 -8.40
C GLY A 173 -0.74 -5.53 -8.22
N ALA A 174 -0.66 -4.22 -8.18
CA ALA A 174 -1.79 -3.33 -7.91
C ALA A 174 -1.98 -2.32 -9.05
N ALA A 175 -3.16 -1.72 -9.13
CA ALA A 175 -3.48 -0.64 -10.05
C ALA A 175 -3.91 0.62 -9.30
N LEU A 176 -3.52 1.79 -9.79
CA LEU A 176 -4.12 3.06 -9.38
C LEU A 176 -5.50 3.18 -10.03
N GLN A 177 -6.54 3.21 -9.22
CA GLN A 177 -7.93 3.23 -9.70
C GLN A 177 -8.40 4.61 -10.16
N ASN A 178 -7.73 5.67 -9.74
CA ASN A 178 -8.11 7.07 -9.97
C ASN A 178 -7.00 7.88 -10.66
N PRO A 179 -6.70 7.61 -11.93
CA PRO A 179 -5.62 8.28 -12.66
C PRO A 179 -5.82 9.80 -12.79
N TRP A 180 -7.03 10.31 -12.63
CA TRP A 180 -7.32 11.75 -12.60
C TRP A 180 -6.79 12.49 -11.37
N ALA A 181 -6.38 11.76 -10.31
CA ALA A 181 -5.80 12.35 -9.11
C ALA A 181 -4.27 12.45 -9.17
N LEU A 182 -3.66 12.05 -10.29
CA LEU A 182 -2.22 12.16 -10.48
C LEU A 182 -1.74 13.61 -10.36
N THR A 183 -0.72 13.82 -9.54
CA THR A 183 -0.12 15.14 -9.30
C THR A 183 1.35 15.01 -8.94
N LYS A 184 2.15 16.01 -9.33
CA LYS A 184 3.58 16.09 -8.96
C LYS A 184 3.84 16.23 -7.46
N ASN A 185 2.83 16.66 -6.71
CA ASN A 185 2.93 16.89 -5.26
C ASN A 185 2.51 15.67 -4.42
N ALA A 186 2.35 14.52 -5.04
CA ALA A 186 2.06 13.28 -4.33
C ALA A 186 3.34 12.66 -3.73
N PRO A 187 3.19 11.77 -2.74
CA PRO A 187 4.29 10.92 -2.28
C PRO A 187 4.87 10.08 -3.41
N PRO A 188 6.19 9.82 -3.42
CA PRO A 188 6.78 8.94 -4.42
C PRO A 188 6.30 7.49 -4.24
N CYS A 189 6.07 6.81 -5.37
CA CYS A 189 5.54 5.46 -5.41
C CYS A 189 6.40 4.57 -6.32
N LEU A 190 6.65 3.34 -5.87
CA LEU A 190 7.18 2.24 -6.68
C LEU A 190 6.03 1.26 -6.93
N MET A 191 5.65 1.09 -8.20
CA MET A 191 4.70 0.06 -8.62
C MET A 191 5.48 -1.07 -9.30
N LEU A 192 5.48 -2.26 -8.71
CA LEU A 192 6.02 -3.46 -9.32
C LEU A 192 4.88 -4.36 -9.80
N HIS A 193 4.84 -4.64 -11.10
CA HIS A 193 3.77 -5.41 -11.72
C HIS A 193 4.30 -6.59 -12.54
N SER A 194 3.44 -7.55 -12.85
CA SER A 194 3.74 -8.68 -13.72
C SER A 194 3.59 -8.30 -15.19
N CYS A 195 4.40 -8.90 -16.07
CA CYS A 195 4.22 -8.76 -17.52
C CYS A 195 2.94 -9.42 -18.06
N GLU A 196 2.32 -10.32 -17.26
CA GLU A 196 1.03 -10.95 -17.59
C GLU A 196 0.27 -11.20 -16.29
N ASP A 197 -0.73 -10.39 -15.99
CA ASP A 197 -1.60 -10.50 -14.82
C ASP A 197 -3.06 -10.54 -15.25
N ARG A 198 -3.78 -11.62 -14.92
CA ARG A 198 -5.20 -11.82 -15.28
C ARG A 198 -6.18 -11.32 -14.22
N ILE A 199 -5.69 -10.93 -13.05
CA ILE A 199 -6.52 -10.45 -11.93
C ILE A 199 -6.51 -8.92 -11.89
N VAL A 200 -5.33 -8.33 -11.99
CA VAL A 200 -5.10 -6.89 -12.15
C VAL A 200 -4.35 -6.69 -13.48
N PRO A 201 -5.07 -6.50 -14.58
CA PRO A 201 -4.46 -6.44 -15.92
C PRO A 201 -3.31 -5.43 -16.03
N THR A 202 -2.23 -5.85 -16.67
CA THR A 202 -1.00 -5.04 -16.85
C THR A 202 -1.25 -3.75 -17.62
N GLU A 203 -2.28 -3.73 -18.45
CA GLU A 203 -2.77 -2.58 -19.21
C GLU A 203 -3.12 -1.38 -18.31
N ASN A 204 -3.46 -1.62 -17.03
CA ASN A 204 -3.64 -0.53 -16.08
C ASN A 204 -2.35 0.24 -15.81
N CYS A 205 -1.18 -0.42 -15.87
CA CYS A 205 0.12 0.23 -15.75
C CYS A 205 0.47 1.00 -17.04
N GLU A 206 0.17 0.43 -18.20
CA GLU A 206 0.42 1.07 -19.51
C GLU A 206 -0.39 2.36 -19.65
N LEU A 207 -1.64 2.36 -19.19
CA LEU A 207 -2.51 3.54 -19.19
C LEU A 207 -1.91 4.69 -18.36
N LEU A 208 -1.17 4.40 -17.29
CA LEU A 208 -0.60 5.44 -16.43
C LEU A 208 0.61 6.13 -17.06
N GLY A 209 1.39 5.48 -17.92
CA GLY A 209 2.64 6.03 -18.45
C GLY A 209 2.51 7.43 -19.05
N PRO A 210 1.63 7.66 -20.05
CA PRO A 210 1.40 8.98 -20.63
C PRO A 210 0.92 10.02 -19.60
N LEU A 211 0.07 9.62 -18.67
CA LEU A 211 -0.48 10.51 -17.62
C LEU A 211 0.57 10.92 -16.59
N ILE A 212 1.46 10.01 -16.22
CA ILE A 212 2.61 10.29 -15.36
C ILE A 212 3.54 11.30 -16.05
N ALA A 213 3.84 11.10 -17.32
CA ALA A 213 4.66 12.02 -18.10
C ALA A 213 4.06 13.44 -18.16
N GLN A 214 2.75 13.54 -18.31
CA GLN A 214 2.01 14.82 -18.36
C GLN A 214 1.95 15.50 -16.98
N THR A 215 1.59 14.76 -15.93
CA THR A 215 1.34 15.32 -14.59
C THR A 215 2.61 15.46 -13.76
N LYS A 216 3.71 14.80 -14.17
CA LYS A 216 4.95 14.67 -13.40
C LYS A 216 4.71 13.99 -12.03
N ALA A 217 3.71 13.13 -11.95
CA ALA A 217 3.46 12.35 -10.73
C ALA A 217 4.68 11.47 -10.42
N PRO A 218 5.11 11.40 -9.16
CA PRO A 218 6.33 10.67 -8.77
C PRO A 218 6.04 9.16 -8.63
N ILE A 219 5.69 8.51 -9.72
CA ILE A 219 5.46 7.06 -9.79
C ILE A 219 6.51 6.44 -10.70
N ASP A 220 7.25 5.48 -10.15
CA ASP A 220 8.10 4.56 -10.90
C ASP A 220 7.34 3.24 -11.12
N ILE A 221 7.13 2.85 -12.38
CA ILE A 221 6.45 1.61 -12.75
C ILE A 221 7.48 0.64 -13.31
N GLN A 222 7.60 -0.49 -12.64
CA GLN A 222 8.47 -1.60 -13.02
C GLN A 222 7.62 -2.82 -13.40
N ILE A 223 7.86 -3.38 -14.58
CA ILE A 223 7.20 -4.60 -15.07
C ILE A 223 8.21 -5.74 -15.02
N CYS A 224 8.04 -6.66 -14.07
CA CYS A 224 8.89 -7.84 -13.99
C CYS A 224 8.54 -8.84 -15.10
N ALA A 225 9.56 -9.55 -15.60
CA ALA A 225 9.39 -10.55 -16.66
C ALA A 225 8.62 -11.81 -16.21
N ARG A 226 8.40 -11.96 -14.91
CA ARG A 226 7.68 -13.10 -14.32
C ARG A 226 6.17 -12.93 -14.51
N LYS A 227 5.49 -13.99 -14.96
CA LYS A 227 4.05 -14.02 -15.20
C LYS A 227 3.26 -14.36 -13.95
N GLY A 228 2.03 -13.83 -13.86
CA GLY A 228 1.04 -14.15 -12.85
C GLY A 228 0.93 -13.11 -11.74
N HIS A 229 -0.24 -13.08 -11.11
CA HIS A 229 -0.63 -12.05 -10.15
C HIS A 229 0.30 -11.92 -8.93
N ASN A 230 0.86 -13.04 -8.45
CA ASN A 230 1.79 -13.03 -7.32
C ASN A 230 3.25 -12.80 -7.72
N ALA A 231 3.55 -12.72 -9.02
CA ALA A 231 4.91 -12.54 -9.52
C ALA A 231 5.62 -11.31 -8.94
N PRO A 232 4.99 -10.14 -8.77
CA PRO A 232 5.62 -8.96 -8.18
C PRO A 232 6.11 -9.17 -6.74
N VAL A 233 5.39 -9.99 -5.95
CA VAL A 233 5.78 -10.29 -4.57
C VAL A 233 7.09 -11.09 -4.53
N HIS A 234 7.23 -12.06 -5.43
CA HIS A 234 8.47 -12.82 -5.57
C HIS A 234 9.58 -11.97 -6.16
N ALA A 235 9.27 -11.23 -7.24
CA ALA A 235 10.24 -10.40 -7.93
C ALA A 235 10.84 -9.31 -7.03
N LEU A 236 10.08 -8.76 -6.09
CA LEU A 236 10.61 -7.78 -5.13
C LEU A 236 11.88 -8.28 -4.41
N PHE A 237 11.95 -9.56 -4.11
CA PHE A 237 13.07 -10.13 -3.33
C PHE A 237 14.10 -10.88 -4.17
N GLU A 238 13.74 -11.31 -5.38
CA GLU A 238 14.50 -12.28 -6.17
C GLU A 238 14.72 -11.83 -7.60
N GLY A 239 14.23 -10.64 -7.99
CA GLY A 239 14.29 -10.14 -9.35
C GLY A 239 14.96 -8.80 -9.47
N ASP A 240 15.38 -8.51 -10.70
CA ASP A 240 16.05 -7.29 -11.07
C ASP A 240 15.27 -6.55 -12.16
N ALA A 241 15.42 -5.24 -12.19
CA ALA A 241 14.96 -4.38 -13.27
C ALA A 241 15.81 -4.62 -14.54
N PRO A 242 15.37 -4.16 -15.72
CA PRO A 242 16.10 -4.36 -16.99
C PRO A 242 17.54 -3.83 -17.01
N ASP A 243 17.87 -2.89 -16.16
CA ASP A 243 19.22 -2.33 -15.98
C ASP A 243 20.10 -3.12 -14.98
N GLY A 244 19.55 -4.20 -14.39
CA GLY A 244 20.22 -5.05 -13.41
C GLY A 244 20.08 -4.58 -11.96
N THR A 245 19.34 -3.50 -11.71
CA THR A 245 19.08 -3.04 -10.33
C THR A 245 18.08 -3.98 -9.64
N PRO A 246 18.40 -4.58 -8.47
CA PRO A 246 17.46 -5.40 -7.74
C PRO A 246 16.22 -4.60 -7.33
N TYR A 247 15.02 -5.15 -7.53
CA TYR A 247 13.78 -4.45 -7.12
C TYR A 247 13.74 -4.15 -5.63
N TRP A 248 14.34 -5.01 -4.80
CA TRP A 248 14.49 -4.72 -3.37
C TRP A 248 15.36 -3.49 -3.12
N GLN A 249 16.45 -3.31 -3.89
CA GLN A 249 17.28 -2.11 -3.78
C GLN A 249 16.51 -0.85 -4.16
N MET A 250 15.69 -0.89 -5.22
CA MET A 250 14.81 0.23 -5.60
C MET A 250 13.84 0.60 -4.45
N ALA A 251 13.27 -0.42 -3.79
CA ALA A 251 12.41 -0.21 -2.62
C ALA A 251 13.17 0.43 -1.44
N LEU A 252 14.41 -0.01 -1.17
CA LEU A 252 15.25 0.58 -0.14
C LEU A 252 15.62 2.04 -0.45
N ASP A 253 15.95 2.32 -1.70
CA ASP A 253 16.31 3.68 -2.13
C ASP A 253 15.12 4.63 -2.03
N LEU A 254 13.93 4.16 -2.37
CA LEU A 254 12.69 4.92 -2.14
C LEU A 254 12.47 5.21 -0.65
N MET A 255 12.63 4.23 0.23
CA MET A 255 12.51 4.41 1.68
C MET A 255 13.55 5.38 2.25
N ARG A 256 14.79 5.34 1.74
CA ARG A 256 15.85 6.30 2.11
C ARG A 256 15.52 7.71 1.65
N GLN A 257 15.06 7.87 0.42
CA GLN A 257 14.69 9.15 -0.16
C GLN A 257 13.68 9.92 0.71
N VAL A 258 12.77 9.21 1.35
CA VAL A 258 11.71 9.82 2.17
C VAL A 258 11.99 9.78 3.67
N GLY A 259 13.10 9.20 4.11
CA GLY A 259 13.49 9.16 5.52
C GLY A 259 12.79 8.07 6.35
N VAL A 260 12.23 7.03 5.73
CA VAL A 260 11.77 5.81 6.44
C VAL A 260 12.96 4.95 6.83
N LEU A 261 13.94 4.85 5.97
CA LEU A 261 15.18 4.14 6.21
C LEU A 261 16.33 5.15 6.31
N ASN A 262 17.21 4.96 7.28
CA ASN A 262 18.40 5.78 7.41
C ASN A 262 19.28 5.73 6.14
N PRO A 263 20.01 6.81 5.83
CA PRO A 263 21.00 6.79 4.77
C PRO A 263 21.99 5.63 4.97
N SER A 264 22.49 5.05 3.89
CA SER A 264 23.62 4.10 4.00
C SER A 264 24.79 4.81 4.67
N PRO A 265 25.50 4.15 5.59
CA PRO A 265 26.73 4.73 6.13
C PRO A 265 27.65 5.09 4.97
N ALA A 266 28.15 6.33 4.97
CA ALA A 266 29.04 6.80 3.94
C ALA A 266 30.33 5.94 3.96
N GLY A 267 30.53 5.14 2.92
CA GLY A 267 31.78 4.41 2.69
C GLY A 267 31.86 3.04 3.37
N ALA A 268 30.97 2.10 3.07
CA ALA A 268 31.24 0.68 3.27
C ALA A 268 31.57 0.00 1.95
#